data_758aba4cd7bb83c6281ac13ae033f4de
#
_entry.id   758aba4cd7bb83c6281ac13ae033f4de
#
_cell.length_a   1.000
_cell.length_b   1.000
_cell.length_c   1.000
_cell.angle_alpha   90.00
_cell.angle_beta   90.00
_cell.angle_gamma   90.00
#
_symmetry.space_group_name_H-M   'P 1'
#
loop_
_entity.id
_entity.type
_entity.pdbx_description
1 polymer ?
#
loop_
_entity_poly.entity_id
_entity_poly.type
_entity_poly.pdbx_seq_one_letter_code
_entity_poly.pdbx_strand_id
1 'polypeptide(L)'
;MNRRNSLAGLAMMVAALCAACGSPPKERFYTLAPSPGAATAAAASAQPRTSVAIGPVRVPDALDRPQMVVREGANRVEILEQQRWAGSLRSEIGRALVDGVGARLPDAQVSAAESQAARSAAYRVAIDVERFDATLNDSVSIQALWTIRQDDGAQLASGRYSASEPTGPGAYDAIAAAYGRTLAGMSGVIADALRSAPIVSSAGK
;
A
#
# COMPACT_ATOMS: atom_id res chain seq x y z
N MET A 1 -10.16 5.06 -69.05
CA MET A 1 -8.82 5.12 -68.45
C MET A 1 -8.86 5.59 -66.97
N ASN A 2 -9.88 5.25 -66.13
CA ASN A 2 -9.96 5.79 -64.77
C ASN A 2 -10.32 4.77 -63.66
N ARG A 3 -10.73 3.56 -63.95
CA ARG A 3 -11.06 2.57 -62.91
C ARG A 3 -9.84 2.04 -62.09
N ARG A 4 -8.69 1.92 -62.72
CA ARG A 4 -7.46 1.45 -62.09
C ARG A 4 -6.91 2.47 -61.10
N ASN A 5 -7.01 3.75 -61.38
CA ASN A 5 -6.55 4.82 -60.47
C ASN A 5 -7.47 5.02 -59.27
N SER A 6 -8.79 4.79 -59.43
CA SER A 6 -9.75 4.84 -58.30
C SER A 6 -9.54 3.68 -57.32
N LEU A 7 -9.22 2.48 -57.81
CA LEU A 7 -8.91 1.30 -56.98
C LEU A 7 -7.59 1.48 -56.19
N ALA A 8 -6.58 2.09 -56.82
CA ALA A 8 -5.29 2.38 -56.17
C ALA A 8 -5.46 3.46 -55.05
N GLY A 9 -6.31 4.48 -55.29
CA GLY A 9 -6.62 5.48 -54.29
C GLY A 9 -7.38 4.93 -53.09
N LEU A 10 -8.34 4.03 -53.34
CA LEU A 10 -9.10 3.37 -52.27
C LEU A 10 -8.23 2.43 -51.42
N ALA A 11 -7.33 1.67 -52.05
CA ALA A 11 -6.40 0.80 -51.36
C ALA A 11 -5.41 1.58 -50.49
N MET A 12 -4.92 2.71 -50.96
CA MET A 12 -4.03 3.59 -50.21
C MET A 12 -4.70 4.24 -49.00
N MET A 13 -5.98 4.57 -49.15
CA MET A 13 -6.79 5.15 -48.05
C MET A 13 -7.10 4.11 -46.98
N VAL A 14 -7.39 2.85 -47.37
CA VAL A 14 -7.60 1.73 -46.43
C VAL A 14 -6.29 1.39 -45.69
N ALA A 15 -5.15 1.40 -46.37
CA ALA A 15 -3.84 1.17 -45.75
C ALA A 15 -3.47 2.25 -44.74
N ALA A 16 -3.83 3.52 -45.01
CA ALA A 16 -3.61 4.63 -44.08
C ALA A 16 -4.49 4.53 -42.82
N LEU A 17 -5.72 3.99 -42.92
CA LEU A 17 -6.57 3.77 -41.76
C LEU A 17 -6.08 2.61 -40.84
N CYS A 18 -5.40 1.62 -41.37
CA CYS A 18 -4.83 0.53 -40.60
C CYS A 18 -3.54 0.94 -39.82
N ALA A 19 -2.86 2.00 -40.22
CA ALA A 19 -1.68 2.51 -39.52
C ALA A 19 -2.01 3.31 -38.26
N ALA A 20 -3.29 3.64 -38.01
CA ALA A 20 -3.75 4.35 -36.82
C ALA A 20 -3.93 3.49 -35.58
N CYS A 21 -3.47 2.22 -35.57
CA CYS A 21 -3.36 1.41 -34.35
C CYS A 21 -2.25 2.00 -33.46
N GLY A 22 -2.59 3.04 -32.69
CA GLY A 22 -1.71 3.61 -31.68
C GLY A 22 -1.24 2.53 -30.70
N SER A 23 0.02 2.61 -30.28
CA SER A 23 0.54 1.75 -29.22
C SER A 23 -0.38 1.82 -27.98
N PRO A 24 -0.70 0.69 -27.34
CA PRO A 24 -1.53 0.73 -26.13
C PRO A 24 -0.86 1.62 -25.08
N PRO A 25 -1.66 2.37 -24.31
CA PRO A 25 -1.12 3.20 -23.24
C PRO A 25 -0.28 2.37 -22.29
N LYS A 26 0.90 2.88 -21.91
CA LYS A 26 1.86 2.15 -21.08
C LYS A 26 1.38 2.10 -19.64
N GLU A 27 1.22 0.91 -19.08
CA GLU A 27 0.96 0.72 -17.66
C GLU A 27 2.15 1.18 -16.81
N ARG A 28 1.84 1.77 -15.65
CA ARG A 28 2.80 2.17 -14.62
C ARG A 28 2.42 1.52 -13.30
N PHE A 29 3.43 0.98 -12.62
CA PHE A 29 3.25 0.28 -11.36
C PHE A 29 3.87 1.09 -10.21
N TYR A 30 3.15 1.15 -9.10
CA TYR A 30 3.51 1.92 -7.92
C TYR A 30 3.56 1.02 -6.69
N THR A 31 4.45 1.33 -5.76
CA THR A 31 4.57 0.66 -4.47
C THR A 31 4.34 1.67 -3.34
N LEU A 32 3.86 1.20 -2.21
CA LEU A 32 3.76 1.98 -0.97
C LEU A 32 5.06 1.85 -0.17
N ALA A 33 6.20 1.99 -0.85
CA ALA A 33 7.51 1.89 -0.21
C ALA A 33 7.66 2.93 0.91
N PRO A 34 8.39 2.62 1.98
CA PRO A 34 8.77 3.64 2.98
C PRO A 34 9.53 4.76 2.30
N SER A 35 9.30 6.01 2.72
CA SER A 35 10.05 7.16 2.22
C SER A 35 11.56 6.95 2.41
N PRO A 36 12.39 7.29 1.40
CA PRO A 36 13.84 7.27 1.55
C PRO A 36 14.25 8.15 2.74
N GLY A 37 14.73 7.56 3.81
CA GLY A 37 15.05 8.22 5.09
C GLY A 37 14.59 7.43 6.31
N ALA A 38 13.65 6.50 6.16
CA ALA A 38 13.23 5.58 7.23
C ALA A 38 14.10 4.30 7.29
N ALA A 39 14.88 4.03 6.27
CA ALA A 39 15.73 2.85 6.17
C ALA A 39 17.18 3.16 6.54
N THR A 40 17.43 3.60 7.76
CA THR A 40 18.68 3.18 8.38
C THR A 40 18.46 1.72 8.73
N ALA A 41 19.10 0.80 8.00
CA ALA A 41 19.11 -0.61 8.34
C ALA A 41 19.65 -0.72 9.78
N ALA A 42 18.74 -0.75 10.74
CA ALA A 42 19.09 -1.16 12.09
C ALA A 42 19.62 -2.58 11.94
N ALA A 43 20.87 -2.80 12.32
CA ALA A 43 21.46 -4.13 12.35
C ALA A 43 20.47 -4.99 13.15
N ALA A 44 19.84 -5.95 12.50
CA ALA A 44 18.90 -6.85 13.15
C ALA A 44 19.65 -7.49 14.32
N SER A 45 19.10 -7.37 15.52
CA SER A 45 19.65 -8.01 16.71
C SER A 45 19.77 -9.49 16.43
N ALA A 46 20.90 -10.10 16.75
CA ALA A 46 21.16 -11.52 16.49
C ALA A 46 20.10 -12.45 17.14
N GLN A 47 19.41 -11.94 18.16
CA GLN A 47 18.25 -12.56 18.79
C GLN A 47 17.20 -11.49 19.10
N PRO A 48 16.10 -11.42 18.35
CA PRO A 48 15.02 -10.48 18.62
C PRO A 48 14.37 -10.78 19.97
N ARG A 49 14.12 -9.74 20.76
CA ARG A 49 13.50 -9.86 22.09
C ARG A 49 12.01 -10.20 22.02
N THR A 50 11.38 -9.85 20.93
CA THR A 50 9.96 -10.09 20.68
C THR A 50 9.68 -10.30 19.21
N SER A 51 8.53 -10.87 18.90
CA SER A 51 8.07 -11.10 17.52
C SER A 51 6.68 -10.51 17.30
N VAL A 52 6.50 -9.83 16.17
CA VAL A 52 5.28 -9.14 15.80
C VAL A 52 4.84 -9.58 14.41
N ALA A 53 3.59 -9.99 14.28
CA ALA A 53 2.94 -10.26 13.00
C ALA A 53 2.02 -9.10 12.63
N ILE A 54 2.23 -8.48 11.48
CA ILE A 54 1.36 -7.44 10.92
C ILE A 54 0.36 -8.08 9.97
N GLY A 55 -0.91 -7.91 10.25
CA GLY A 55 -2.04 -8.45 9.50
C GLY A 55 -2.97 -9.31 10.38
N PRO A 56 -4.15 -9.68 9.83
CA PRO A 56 -4.60 -9.39 8.47
C PRO A 56 -4.85 -7.90 8.22
N VAL A 57 -4.57 -7.46 6.99
CA VAL A 57 -4.97 -6.14 6.50
C VAL A 57 -6.25 -6.31 5.70
N ARG A 58 -7.31 -5.64 6.11
CA ARG A 58 -8.58 -5.57 5.39
C ARG A 58 -8.72 -4.20 4.75
N VAL A 59 -9.21 -4.18 3.53
CA VAL A 59 -9.55 -2.96 2.78
C VAL A 59 -10.96 -3.09 2.23
N PRO A 60 -11.69 -1.99 2.01
CA PRO A 60 -12.98 -2.04 1.34
C PRO A 60 -12.89 -2.69 -0.04
N ASP A 61 -13.84 -3.54 -0.41
CA ASP A 61 -13.83 -4.31 -1.67
C ASP A 61 -13.70 -3.40 -2.91
N ALA A 62 -14.26 -2.20 -2.85
CA ALA A 62 -14.14 -1.20 -3.91
C ALA A 62 -12.70 -0.76 -4.18
N LEU A 63 -11.81 -0.86 -3.19
CA LEU A 63 -10.40 -0.47 -3.24
C LEU A 63 -9.46 -1.67 -3.40
N ASP A 64 -9.93 -2.90 -3.17
CA ASP A 64 -9.11 -4.10 -3.27
C ASP A 64 -8.93 -4.56 -4.71
N ARG A 65 -8.29 -3.69 -5.47
CA ARG A 65 -8.00 -3.86 -6.90
C ARG A 65 -6.58 -3.39 -7.22
N PRO A 66 -6.00 -3.85 -8.32
CA PRO A 66 -4.67 -3.39 -8.72
C PRO A 66 -4.66 -1.95 -9.22
N GLN A 67 -5.77 -1.43 -9.77
CA GLN A 67 -5.84 -0.06 -10.28
C GLN A 67 -5.87 0.95 -9.14
N MET A 68 -5.15 2.06 -9.30
CA MET A 68 -5.37 3.21 -8.43
C MET A 68 -6.78 3.76 -8.61
N VAL A 69 -7.38 4.16 -7.49
CA VAL A 69 -8.68 4.83 -7.46
C VAL A 69 -8.45 6.25 -6.95
N VAL A 70 -8.88 7.24 -7.72
CA VAL A 70 -8.80 8.65 -7.33
C VAL A 70 -10.19 9.26 -7.25
N ARG A 71 -10.35 10.20 -6.34
CA ARG A 71 -11.60 10.94 -6.15
C ARG A 71 -11.62 12.15 -7.09
N GLU A 72 -12.69 12.29 -7.85
CA GLU A 72 -12.92 13.45 -8.73
C GLU A 72 -13.99 14.41 -8.17
N GLY A 73 -14.56 14.12 -7.02
CA GLY A 73 -15.59 14.94 -6.38
C GLY A 73 -16.21 14.25 -5.19
N ALA A 74 -17.29 14.80 -4.67
CA ALA A 74 -17.92 14.28 -3.45
C ALA A 74 -18.38 12.80 -3.57
N ASN A 75 -18.92 12.43 -4.74
CA ASN A 75 -19.57 11.14 -4.95
C ASN A 75 -19.05 10.40 -6.20
N ARG A 76 -17.96 10.87 -6.82
CA ARG A 76 -17.39 10.26 -8.01
C ARG A 76 -15.94 9.88 -7.78
N VAL A 77 -15.60 8.68 -8.22
CA VAL A 77 -14.23 8.16 -8.27
C VAL A 77 -13.89 7.74 -9.68
N GLU A 78 -12.64 7.86 -10.05
CA GLU A 78 -12.06 7.34 -11.28
C GLU A 78 -11.16 6.14 -10.96
N ILE A 79 -11.31 5.08 -11.75
CA ILE A 79 -10.44 3.91 -11.72
C ILE A 79 -9.41 4.07 -12.84
N LEU A 80 -8.15 4.17 -12.47
CA LEU A 80 -7.07 4.47 -13.40
C LEU A 80 -6.51 3.17 -14.00
N GLU A 81 -6.88 2.85 -15.22
CA GLU A 81 -6.52 1.58 -15.86
C GLU A 81 -5.01 1.40 -16.05
N GLN A 82 -4.26 2.50 -16.31
CA GLN A 82 -2.82 2.47 -16.55
C GLN A 82 -1.97 2.77 -15.31
N GLN A 83 -2.58 3.15 -14.19
CA GLN A 83 -1.89 3.46 -12.94
C GLN A 83 -2.25 2.38 -11.93
N ARG A 84 -1.32 1.50 -11.61
CA ARG A 84 -1.62 0.29 -10.85
C ARG A 84 -0.67 0.12 -9.67
N TRP A 85 -1.18 -0.44 -8.59
CA TRP A 85 -0.32 -0.93 -7.53
C TRP A 85 0.47 -2.15 -8.02
N ALA A 86 1.72 -2.30 -7.60
CA ALA A 86 2.58 -3.43 -7.98
C ALA A 86 2.10 -4.77 -7.40
N GLY A 87 1.31 -4.71 -6.33
CA GLY A 87 0.61 -5.85 -5.73
C GLY A 87 -0.85 -5.51 -5.43
N SER A 88 -1.58 -6.36 -4.69
CA SER A 88 -2.87 -5.98 -4.15
C SER A 88 -2.68 -4.86 -3.13
N LEU A 89 -3.65 -3.92 -3.03
CA LEU A 89 -3.53 -2.80 -2.10
C LEU A 89 -3.32 -3.26 -0.66
N ARG A 90 -4.01 -4.33 -0.23
CA ARG A 90 -3.80 -4.92 1.10
C ARG A 90 -2.37 -5.39 1.33
N SER A 91 -1.74 -5.99 0.32
CA SER A 91 -0.35 -6.46 0.41
C SER A 91 0.65 -5.31 0.45
N GLU A 92 0.40 -4.24 -0.32
CA GLU A 92 1.23 -3.04 -0.31
C GLU A 92 1.17 -2.32 1.05
N ILE A 93 -0.04 -2.17 1.62
CA ILE A 93 -0.22 -1.60 2.97
C ILE A 93 0.47 -2.47 4.01
N GLY A 94 0.26 -3.78 3.97
CA GLY A 94 0.89 -4.72 4.90
C GLY A 94 2.41 -4.65 4.87
N ARG A 95 3.01 -4.62 3.68
CA ARG A 95 4.47 -4.49 3.49
C ARG A 95 4.98 -3.17 4.05
N ALA A 96 4.34 -2.04 3.72
CA ALA A 96 4.73 -0.73 4.21
C ALA A 96 4.68 -0.65 5.76
N LEU A 97 3.68 -1.29 6.38
CA LEU A 97 3.58 -1.36 7.84
C LEU A 97 4.62 -2.28 8.47
N VAL A 98 4.92 -3.44 7.85
CA VAL A 98 6.02 -4.33 8.31
C VAL A 98 7.34 -3.57 8.33
N ASP A 99 7.67 -2.91 7.23
CA ASP A 99 8.91 -2.14 7.09
C ASP A 99 8.94 -0.95 8.07
N GLY A 100 7.84 -0.20 8.13
CA GLY A 100 7.72 0.98 8.98
C GLY A 100 7.74 0.69 10.48
N VAL A 101 7.10 -0.39 10.94
CA VAL A 101 7.14 -0.85 12.34
C VAL A 101 8.50 -1.46 12.65
N GLY A 102 9.06 -2.29 11.74
CA GLY A 102 10.37 -2.90 11.92
C GLY A 102 11.49 -1.86 12.07
N ALA A 103 11.46 -0.79 11.26
CA ALA A 103 12.41 0.31 11.38
C ALA A 103 12.36 1.03 12.75
N ARG A 104 11.20 1.00 13.42
CA ARG A 104 10.98 1.63 14.72
C ARG A 104 11.21 0.71 15.91
N LEU A 105 11.20 -0.60 15.68
CA LEU A 105 11.39 -1.64 16.70
C LEU A 105 12.58 -2.54 16.33
N PRO A 106 13.83 -2.02 16.40
CA PRO A 106 15.01 -2.77 15.96
C PRO A 106 15.24 -4.07 16.76
N ASP A 107 14.73 -4.17 17.98
CA ASP A 107 14.81 -5.35 18.82
C ASP A 107 13.66 -6.35 18.61
N ALA A 108 12.73 -6.07 17.68
CA ALA A 108 11.61 -6.93 17.36
C ALA A 108 11.78 -7.57 15.97
N GLN A 109 11.40 -8.83 15.86
CA GLN A 109 11.19 -9.47 14.55
C GLN A 109 9.79 -9.14 14.05
N VAL A 110 9.69 -8.21 13.10
CA VAL A 110 8.41 -7.84 12.49
C VAL A 110 8.24 -8.58 11.16
N SER A 111 7.10 -9.20 10.95
CA SER A 111 6.81 -10.00 9.76
C SER A 111 5.35 -9.87 9.32
N ALA A 112 5.07 -10.15 8.05
CA ALA A 112 3.71 -10.24 7.56
C ALA A 112 2.98 -11.45 8.16
N ALA A 113 1.68 -11.31 8.43
CA ALA A 113 0.88 -12.36 9.09
C ALA A 113 0.85 -13.70 8.31
N GLU A 114 1.04 -13.67 7.00
CA GLU A 114 1.07 -14.83 6.12
C GLU A 114 2.42 -15.56 6.15
N SER A 115 3.45 -14.96 6.74
CA SER A 115 4.79 -15.54 6.78
C SER A 115 4.89 -16.71 7.76
N GLN A 116 5.88 -17.59 7.55
CA GLN A 116 6.18 -18.67 8.49
C GLN A 116 6.55 -18.13 9.88
N ALA A 117 7.29 -17.02 9.93
CA ALA A 117 7.71 -16.38 11.17
C ALA A 117 6.53 -15.84 12.01
N ALA A 118 5.43 -15.51 11.38
CA ALA A 118 4.24 -15.02 12.07
C ALA A 118 3.48 -16.09 12.88
N ARG A 119 3.76 -17.38 12.67
CA ARG A 119 3.05 -18.48 13.35
C ARG A 119 3.32 -18.48 14.86
N SER A 120 4.52 -18.12 15.26
CA SER A 120 4.96 -18.01 16.66
C SER A 120 5.12 -16.57 17.12
N ALA A 121 4.45 -15.62 16.48
CA ALA A 121 4.53 -14.22 16.86
C ALA A 121 3.85 -13.97 18.20
N ALA A 122 4.59 -13.32 19.12
CA ALA A 122 4.07 -12.95 20.44
C ALA A 122 2.94 -11.93 20.36
N TYR A 123 2.98 -11.07 19.35
CA TYR A 123 1.96 -10.06 19.09
C TYR A 123 1.44 -10.11 17.66
N ARG A 124 0.16 -9.88 17.50
CA ARG A 124 -0.54 -9.78 16.21
C ARG A 124 -1.23 -8.44 16.09
N VAL A 125 -0.99 -7.74 14.99
CA VAL A 125 -1.57 -6.43 14.72
C VAL A 125 -2.50 -6.54 13.52
N ALA A 126 -3.80 -6.57 13.77
CA ALA A 126 -4.82 -6.53 12.72
C ALA A 126 -5.12 -5.08 12.33
N ILE A 127 -5.35 -4.86 11.04
CA ILE A 127 -5.61 -3.55 10.45
C ILE A 127 -6.90 -3.64 9.62
N ASP A 128 -7.85 -2.76 9.91
CA ASP A 128 -9.08 -2.60 9.13
C ASP A 128 -9.10 -1.18 8.54
N VAL A 129 -8.80 -1.06 7.25
CA VAL A 129 -8.82 0.21 6.53
C VAL A 129 -10.26 0.57 6.21
N GLU A 130 -10.74 1.69 6.73
CA GLU A 130 -12.09 2.21 6.48
C GLU A 130 -12.11 3.17 5.30
N ARG A 131 -11.01 3.93 5.11
CA ARG A 131 -10.86 4.92 4.05
C ARG A 131 -9.42 4.93 3.51
N PHE A 132 -9.32 5.03 2.19
CA PHE A 132 -8.05 5.16 1.47
C PHE A 132 -8.33 5.99 0.22
N ASP A 133 -8.48 7.30 0.39
CA ASP A 133 -8.88 8.24 -0.64
C ASP A 133 -7.70 9.06 -1.13
N ALA A 134 -7.61 9.25 -2.44
CA ALA A 134 -6.69 10.19 -3.08
C ALA A 134 -7.46 11.20 -3.93
N THR A 135 -7.09 12.45 -3.85
CA THR A 135 -7.51 13.50 -4.79
C THR A 135 -6.27 14.00 -5.51
N LEU A 136 -6.30 13.96 -6.83
CA LEU A 136 -5.16 14.31 -7.65
C LEU A 136 -4.79 15.80 -7.44
N ASN A 137 -3.47 16.06 -7.26
CA ASN A 137 -2.90 17.39 -6.99
C ASN A 137 -3.44 18.09 -5.72
N ASP A 138 -4.01 17.34 -4.81
CA ASP A 138 -4.54 17.84 -3.54
C ASP A 138 -3.97 17.03 -2.37
N SER A 139 -4.61 15.95 -2.00
CA SER A 139 -4.24 15.19 -0.82
C SER A 139 -4.60 13.71 -0.92
N VAL A 140 -4.00 12.92 -0.04
CA VAL A 140 -4.46 11.57 0.30
C VAL A 140 -5.00 11.56 1.73
N SER A 141 -5.94 10.67 2.02
CA SER A 141 -6.41 10.45 3.38
C SER A 141 -6.53 8.95 3.67
N ILE A 142 -6.11 8.55 4.88
CA ILE A 142 -6.28 7.20 5.40
C ILE A 142 -7.07 7.29 6.71
N GLN A 143 -8.05 6.39 6.86
CA GLN A 143 -8.68 6.08 8.14
C GLN A 143 -8.65 4.57 8.32
N ALA A 144 -8.12 4.12 9.45
CA ALA A 144 -8.01 2.70 9.75
C ALA A 144 -8.18 2.44 11.25
N LEU A 145 -8.75 1.31 11.57
CA LEU A 145 -8.74 0.74 12.91
C LEU A 145 -7.56 -0.23 13.00
N TRP A 146 -6.93 -0.28 14.15
CA TRP A 146 -5.89 -1.26 14.43
C TRP A 146 -6.13 -1.90 15.79
N THR A 147 -5.74 -3.17 15.91
CA THR A 147 -5.88 -3.94 17.15
C THR A 147 -4.65 -4.78 17.36
N ILE A 148 -4.04 -4.67 18.53
CA ILE A 148 -2.92 -5.51 18.97
C ILE A 148 -3.45 -6.60 19.89
N ARG A 149 -3.16 -7.85 19.56
CA ARG A 149 -3.46 -9.03 20.36
C ARG A 149 -2.20 -9.79 20.70
N GLN A 150 -2.21 -10.44 21.84
CA GLN A 150 -1.21 -11.40 22.25
C GLN A 150 -1.47 -12.76 21.57
N ASP A 151 -0.51 -13.67 21.62
CA ASP A 151 -0.62 -15.03 21.05
C ASP A 151 -1.77 -15.86 21.66
N ASP A 152 -2.10 -15.64 22.93
CA ASP A 152 -3.25 -16.24 23.64
C ASP A 152 -4.61 -15.65 23.22
N GLY A 153 -4.61 -14.64 22.34
CA GLY A 153 -5.80 -13.94 21.85
C GLY A 153 -6.24 -12.74 22.69
N ALA A 154 -5.60 -12.46 23.83
CA ALA A 154 -5.93 -11.31 24.64
C ALA A 154 -5.67 -10.01 23.87
N GLN A 155 -6.66 -9.11 23.87
CA GLN A 155 -6.50 -7.78 23.28
C GLN A 155 -5.72 -6.88 24.24
N LEU A 156 -4.60 -6.35 23.76
CA LEU A 156 -3.73 -5.48 24.56
C LEU A 156 -3.99 -4.00 24.29
N ALA A 157 -4.20 -3.64 23.04
CA ALA A 157 -4.45 -2.27 22.63
C ALA A 157 -5.27 -2.24 21.33
N SER A 158 -5.96 -1.16 21.12
CA SER A 158 -6.63 -0.86 19.87
C SER A 158 -6.76 0.66 19.70
N GLY A 159 -6.96 1.09 18.48
CA GLY A 159 -7.16 2.51 18.21
C GLY A 159 -7.62 2.76 16.79
N ARG A 160 -7.91 4.04 16.54
CA ARG A 160 -8.19 4.58 15.21
C ARG A 160 -7.02 5.45 14.79
N TYR A 161 -6.57 5.26 13.58
CA TYR A 161 -5.64 6.15 12.92
C TYR A 161 -6.39 6.94 11.84
N SER A 162 -6.20 8.25 11.81
CA SER A 162 -6.76 9.11 10.77
C SER A 162 -5.72 10.17 10.44
N ALA A 163 -5.32 10.24 9.18
CA ALA A 163 -4.39 11.24 8.70
C ALA A 163 -4.69 11.64 7.26
N SER A 164 -4.30 12.85 6.92
CA SER A 164 -4.32 13.37 5.56
C SER A 164 -2.99 14.03 5.26
N GLU A 165 -2.46 13.77 4.06
CA GLU A 165 -1.19 14.29 3.59
C GLU A 165 -1.35 14.96 2.24
N PRO A 166 -0.78 16.16 2.02
CA PRO A 166 -0.79 16.78 0.70
C PRO A 166 0.06 15.96 -0.27
N THR A 167 -0.44 15.80 -1.50
CA THR A 167 0.32 15.13 -2.57
C THR A 167 1.36 16.06 -3.18
N GLY A 168 1.07 17.38 -3.24
CA GLY A 168 1.87 18.31 -4.02
C GLY A 168 1.75 18.06 -5.52
N PRO A 169 2.51 18.81 -6.34
CA PRO A 169 2.56 18.60 -7.78
C PRO A 169 3.34 17.31 -8.09
N GLY A 170 2.89 16.51 -9.06
CA GLY A 170 3.64 15.33 -9.47
C GLY A 170 2.81 14.10 -9.78
N ALA A 171 1.55 14.28 -10.09
CA ALA A 171 0.68 13.20 -10.55
C ALA A 171 0.63 11.99 -9.58
N TYR A 172 0.70 10.79 -10.11
CA TYR A 172 0.44 9.55 -9.36
C TYR A 172 1.61 9.09 -8.48
N ASP A 173 2.85 9.46 -8.83
CA ASP A 173 4.02 9.23 -7.96
C ASP A 173 3.88 9.99 -6.63
N ALA A 174 3.36 11.23 -6.70
CA ALA A 174 3.11 12.05 -5.51
C ALA A 174 2.01 11.45 -4.62
N ILE A 175 0.98 10.83 -5.20
CA ILE A 175 -0.06 10.09 -4.47
C ILE A 175 0.58 8.91 -3.73
N ALA A 176 1.37 8.07 -4.41
CA ALA A 176 2.02 6.92 -3.79
C ALA A 176 2.97 7.35 -2.64
N ALA A 177 3.76 8.41 -2.87
CA ALA A 177 4.65 8.95 -1.85
C ALA A 177 3.89 9.53 -0.63
N ALA A 178 2.77 10.22 -0.85
CA ALA A 178 1.93 10.75 0.22
C ALA A 178 1.30 9.63 1.07
N TYR A 179 0.80 8.58 0.44
CA TYR A 179 0.34 7.39 1.15
C TYR A 179 1.46 6.73 1.96
N GLY A 180 2.68 6.64 1.39
CA GLY A 180 3.85 6.12 2.11
C GLY A 180 4.13 6.92 3.39
N ARG A 181 4.06 8.26 3.36
CA ARG A 181 4.22 9.11 4.55
C ARG A 181 3.11 8.87 5.57
N THR A 182 1.87 8.76 5.11
CA THR A 182 0.72 8.49 5.99
C THR A 182 0.87 7.14 6.70
N LEU A 183 1.26 6.09 5.96
CA LEU A 183 1.52 4.75 6.54
C LEU A 183 2.73 4.74 7.47
N ALA A 184 3.75 5.54 7.20
CA ALA A 184 4.87 5.73 8.12
C ALA A 184 4.41 6.35 9.46
N GLY A 185 3.49 7.32 9.41
CA GLY A 185 2.85 7.85 10.62
C GLY A 185 2.07 6.79 11.41
N MET A 186 1.27 5.97 10.71
CA MET A 186 0.53 4.85 11.33
C MET A 186 1.47 3.83 11.96
N SER A 187 2.58 3.51 11.29
CA SER A 187 3.62 2.63 11.83
C SER A 187 4.20 3.15 13.14
N GLY A 188 4.34 4.49 13.27
CA GLY A 188 4.76 5.13 14.52
C GLY A 188 3.78 4.85 15.65
N VAL A 189 2.49 5.10 15.43
CA VAL A 189 1.43 4.87 16.42
C VAL A 189 1.40 3.41 16.88
N ILE A 190 1.50 2.46 15.94
CA ILE A 190 1.52 1.03 16.24
C ILE A 190 2.78 0.65 17.05
N ALA A 191 3.95 1.16 16.64
CA ALA A 191 5.19 0.87 17.34
C ALA A 191 5.20 1.43 18.77
N ASP A 192 4.62 2.60 19.00
CA ASP A 192 4.49 3.18 20.35
C ASP A 192 3.54 2.35 21.22
N ALA A 193 2.44 1.90 20.66
CA ALA A 193 1.51 1.00 21.36
C ALA A 193 2.16 -0.34 21.70
N LEU A 194 2.97 -0.92 20.80
CA LEU A 194 3.72 -2.16 21.05
C LEU A 194 4.80 -1.99 22.14
N ARG A 195 5.48 -0.84 22.21
CA ARG A 195 6.45 -0.55 23.29
C ARG A 195 5.78 -0.45 24.66
N SER A 196 4.55 0.04 24.69
CA SER A 196 3.77 0.20 25.92
C SER A 196 3.09 -1.10 26.36
N ALA A 197 3.06 -2.12 25.51
CA ALA A 197 2.50 -3.43 25.83
C ALA A 197 3.42 -4.18 26.80
N PRO A 198 2.88 -5.00 27.73
CA PRO A 198 3.69 -5.82 28.62
C PRO A 198 4.56 -6.77 27.80
N ILE A 199 5.87 -6.80 28.10
CA ILE A 199 6.83 -7.66 27.40
C ILE A 199 6.53 -9.11 27.78
N VAL A 200 5.92 -9.87 26.88
CA VAL A 200 5.86 -11.31 26.98
C VAL A 200 7.14 -11.85 26.35
N SER A 201 8.10 -12.21 27.22
CA SER A 201 9.27 -12.95 26.79
C SER A 201 8.81 -14.31 26.27
N SER A 202 9.11 -14.63 25.01
CA SER A 202 8.95 -15.97 24.45
C SER A 202 10.01 -16.91 25.05
N ALA A 203 9.99 -17.05 26.38
CA ALA A 203 10.83 -18.05 27.06
C ALA A 203 10.17 -19.42 26.85
N GLY A 204 10.78 -20.22 26.02
CA GLY A 204 10.71 -21.61 25.71
C GLY A 204 9.56 -22.46 26.29
N LYS A 205 8.82 -23.05 25.37
CA LYS A 205 8.18 -24.35 25.61
C LYS A 205 8.74 -25.36 24.62
#